data_78ee93148c5a3d1d6a3d7829050e4ba0
#
_entry.id   78ee93148c5a3d1d6a3d7829050e4ba0
#
_cell.length_a   1.000
_cell.length_b   1.000
_cell.length_c   1.000
_cell.angle_alpha   90.00
_cell.angle_beta   90.00
_cell.angle_gamma   90.00
#
_symmetry.space_group_name_H-M   'P 1'
#
loop_
_entity.id
_entity.type
_entity.pdbx_description
1 polymer ?
#
loop_
_entity_poly.entity_id
_entity_poly.type
_entity_poly.pdbx_seq_one_letter_code
_entity_poly.pdbx_strand_id
1 'polypeptide(L)'
;MKKTLIFFLFFFIIPFNVISSEITIVDINYILKNSNKGKLIQKELDNRRSKNNKNFDTKEKKLVEKEKKILSKKNILSQEDFNKEVLSFKAEV
;
A
#
# COMPACT_ATOMS: atom_id res chain seq x y z
N MET A 1 13.21 34.60 63.22
CA MET A 1 12.70 33.23 62.89
C MET A 1 11.33 33.26 62.22
N LYS A 2 10.37 34.02 62.66
CA LYS A 2 9.02 34.04 62.01
C LYS A 2 9.06 34.61 60.54
N LYS A 3 9.94 35.54 60.23
CA LYS A 3 10.13 36.14 58.90
C LYS A 3 10.77 35.14 57.89
N THR A 4 11.70 34.33 58.35
CA THR A 4 12.35 33.29 57.53
C THR A 4 11.41 32.15 57.20
N LEU A 5 10.51 31.83 58.12
CA LEU A 5 9.49 30.76 57.92
C LEU A 5 8.45 31.18 56.90
N ILE A 6 8.06 32.46 56.85
CA ILE A 6 7.13 33.04 55.88
C ILE A 6 7.76 33.04 54.46
N PHE A 7 9.06 33.33 54.37
CA PHE A 7 9.83 33.30 53.10
C PHE A 7 9.91 31.87 52.52
N PHE A 8 10.09 30.89 53.40
CA PHE A 8 10.12 29.47 53.01
C PHE A 8 8.74 28.96 52.54
N LEU A 9 7.64 29.45 53.16
CA LEU A 9 6.30 29.08 52.77
C LEU A 9 5.93 29.65 51.40
N PHE A 10 6.45 30.87 51.07
CA PHE A 10 6.21 31.50 49.76
C PHE A 10 6.90 30.77 48.59
N PHE A 11 7.99 30.06 48.85
CA PHE A 11 8.72 29.29 47.85
C PHE A 11 7.98 28.02 47.43
N PHE A 12 7.03 27.54 48.25
CA PHE A 12 6.23 26.33 47.97
C PHE A 12 4.99 26.61 47.11
N ILE A 13 4.67 27.85 46.80
CA ILE A 13 3.49 28.24 46.02
C ILE A 13 3.84 28.47 44.52
N ILE A 14 5.02 28.11 44.07
CA ILE A 14 5.33 28.18 42.64
C ILE A 14 4.52 27.13 41.93
N PRO A 15 3.51 27.50 41.10
CA PRO A 15 2.79 26.48 40.32
C PRO A 15 3.76 25.90 39.30
N PHE A 16 4.08 24.63 39.41
CA PHE A 16 4.68 23.87 38.31
C PHE A 16 3.68 23.87 37.17
N ASN A 17 3.89 24.73 36.17
CA ASN A 17 3.19 24.61 34.92
C ASN A 17 3.59 23.30 34.28
N VAL A 18 2.82 22.26 34.50
CA VAL A 18 2.91 21.02 33.74
C VAL A 18 2.47 21.37 32.32
N ILE A 19 3.43 21.57 31.44
CA ILE A 19 3.17 21.64 30.01
C ILE A 19 2.73 20.24 29.61
N SER A 20 1.41 20.03 29.63
CA SER A 20 0.82 18.85 29.02
C SER A 20 1.08 18.95 27.52
N SER A 21 2.01 18.17 27.01
CA SER A 21 2.16 18.01 25.57
C SER A 21 0.91 17.29 25.07
N GLU A 22 0.00 18.03 24.43
CA GLU A 22 -1.11 17.46 23.69
C GLU A 22 -0.51 16.59 22.59
N ILE A 23 -0.62 15.25 22.74
CA ILE A 23 -0.32 14.31 21.68
C ILE A 23 -1.47 14.42 20.69
N THR A 24 -1.29 15.24 19.66
CA THR A 24 -2.25 15.34 18.56
C THR A 24 -2.08 14.11 17.67
N ILE A 25 -3.01 13.17 17.79
CA ILE A 25 -3.08 12.02 16.87
C ILE A 25 -3.68 12.52 15.56
N VAL A 26 -2.86 12.57 14.52
CA VAL A 26 -3.31 12.93 13.18
C VAL A 26 -3.82 11.68 12.48
N ASP A 27 -5.12 11.61 12.21
CA ASP A 27 -5.71 10.56 11.41
C ASP A 27 -5.43 10.81 9.92
N ILE A 28 -4.39 10.16 9.42
CA ILE A 28 -3.95 10.26 8.02
C ILE A 28 -5.07 9.81 7.07
N ASN A 29 -5.84 8.80 7.43
CA ASN A 29 -6.95 8.31 6.61
C ASN A 29 -8.06 9.35 6.48
N TYR A 30 -8.36 10.05 7.58
CA TYR A 30 -9.33 11.14 7.56
C TYR A 30 -8.89 12.28 6.64
N ILE A 31 -7.61 12.67 6.72
CA ILE A 31 -7.06 13.73 5.87
C ILE A 31 -7.07 13.32 4.40
N LEU A 32 -6.66 12.08 4.08
CA LEU A 32 -6.66 11.58 2.70
C LEU A 32 -8.08 11.55 2.10
N LYS A 33 -9.09 11.19 2.89
CA LYS A 33 -10.48 11.13 2.42
C LYS A 33 -11.12 12.51 2.27
N ASN A 34 -10.76 13.47 3.09
CA ASN A 34 -11.45 14.76 3.20
C ASN A 34 -10.71 15.93 2.56
N SER A 35 -9.39 15.83 2.36
CA SER A 35 -8.65 16.87 1.65
C SER A 35 -8.82 16.80 0.14
N ASN A 36 -8.81 17.93 -0.55
CA ASN A 36 -8.87 17.97 -2.01
C ASN A 36 -7.69 17.25 -2.66
N LYS A 37 -6.50 17.39 -2.10
CA LYS A 37 -5.30 16.67 -2.58
C LYS A 37 -5.41 15.17 -2.33
N GLY A 38 -5.93 14.75 -1.18
CA GLY A 38 -6.16 13.35 -0.87
C GLY A 38 -7.16 12.70 -1.83
N LYS A 39 -8.25 13.38 -2.16
CA LYS A 39 -9.23 12.92 -3.16
C LYS A 39 -8.61 12.75 -4.55
N LEU A 40 -7.73 13.67 -4.96
CA LEU A 40 -7.01 13.55 -6.24
C LEU A 40 -6.06 12.34 -6.24
N ILE A 41 -5.33 12.12 -5.15
CA ILE A 41 -4.45 10.95 -5.01
C ILE A 41 -5.26 9.67 -5.05
N GLN A 42 -6.38 9.61 -4.34
CA GLN A 42 -7.27 8.44 -4.34
C GLN A 42 -7.76 8.12 -5.76
N LYS A 43 -8.24 9.13 -6.48
CA LYS A 43 -8.69 8.98 -7.87
C LYS A 43 -7.58 8.46 -8.78
N GLU A 44 -6.37 9.00 -8.65
CA GLU A 44 -5.22 8.54 -9.43
C GLU A 44 -4.84 7.09 -9.12
N LEU A 45 -4.86 6.71 -7.83
CA LEU A 45 -4.63 5.32 -7.41
C LEU A 45 -5.68 4.37 -7.99
N ASP A 46 -6.94 4.76 -7.95
CA ASP A 46 -8.04 3.94 -8.50
C ASP A 46 -7.91 3.78 -10.02
N ASN A 47 -7.53 4.84 -10.73
CA ASN A 47 -7.25 4.78 -12.16
C ASN A 47 -6.08 3.84 -12.48
N ARG A 48 -4.99 3.91 -11.72
CA ARG A 48 -3.84 3.02 -11.90
C ARG A 48 -4.19 1.57 -11.60
N ARG A 49 -4.94 1.30 -10.52
CA ARG A 49 -5.42 -0.05 -10.19
C ARG A 49 -6.30 -0.60 -11.32
N SER A 50 -7.27 0.18 -11.81
CA SER A 50 -8.13 -0.24 -12.89
C SER A 50 -7.34 -0.54 -14.18
N LYS A 51 -6.38 0.31 -14.53
CA LYS A 51 -5.50 0.10 -15.70
C LYS A 51 -4.65 -1.16 -15.54
N ASN A 52 -4.06 -1.36 -14.35
CA ASN A 52 -3.27 -2.56 -14.06
C ASN A 52 -4.12 -3.82 -14.15
N ASN A 53 -5.31 -3.85 -13.53
CA ASN A 53 -6.20 -5.00 -13.59
C ASN A 53 -6.56 -5.35 -15.04
N LYS A 54 -6.92 -4.37 -15.87
CA LYS A 54 -7.19 -4.60 -17.30
C LYS A 54 -5.96 -5.18 -18.04
N ASN A 55 -4.76 -4.71 -17.71
CA ASN A 55 -3.54 -5.23 -18.31
C ASN A 55 -3.28 -6.68 -17.88
N PHE A 56 -3.51 -7.01 -16.60
CA PHE A 56 -3.40 -8.38 -16.10
C PHE A 56 -4.43 -9.31 -16.73
N ASP A 57 -5.69 -8.90 -16.78
CA ASP A 57 -6.75 -9.69 -17.43
C ASP A 57 -6.44 -9.97 -18.90
N THR A 58 -5.87 -8.97 -19.61
CA THR A 58 -5.48 -9.13 -21.01
C THR A 58 -4.31 -10.10 -21.16
N LYS A 59 -3.31 -10.00 -20.28
CA LYS A 59 -2.16 -10.94 -20.27
C LYS A 59 -2.62 -12.36 -19.94
N GLU A 60 -3.43 -12.51 -18.91
CA GLU A 60 -3.98 -13.80 -18.50
C GLU A 60 -4.74 -14.48 -19.64
N LYS A 61 -5.64 -13.76 -20.32
CA LYS A 61 -6.37 -14.29 -21.49
C LYS A 61 -5.42 -14.74 -22.58
N LYS A 62 -4.38 -13.96 -22.91
CA LYS A 62 -3.38 -14.33 -23.90
C LYS A 62 -2.61 -15.60 -23.50
N LEU A 63 -2.25 -15.73 -22.23
CA LEU A 63 -1.56 -16.93 -21.72
C LEU A 63 -2.46 -18.16 -21.79
N VAL A 64 -3.72 -18.04 -21.39
CA VAL A 64 -4.70 -19.13 -21.49
C VAL A 64 -4.92 -19.57 -22.94
N GLU A 65 -5.03 -18.63 -23.88
CA GLU A 65 -5.15 -18.95 -25.31
C GLU A 65 -3.88 -19.63 -25.84
N LYS A 66 -2.70 -19.18 -25.43
CA LYS A 66 -1.44 -19.78 -25.81
C LYS A 66 -1.30 -21.19 -25.27
N GLU A 67 -1.65 -21.41 -24.01
CA GLU A 67 -1.70 -22.76 -23.40
C GLU A 67 -2.61 -23.70 -24.18
N LYS A 68 -3.83 -23.26 -24.49
CA LYS A 68 -4.77 -24.06 -25.30
C LYS A 68 -4.21 -24.43 -26.67
N LYS A 69 -3.52 -23.48 -27.34
CA LYS A 69 -2.87 -23.74 -28.64
C LYS A 69 -1.74 -24.77 -28.51
N ILE A 70 -0.93 -24.69 -27.46
CA ILE A 70 0.14 -25.68 -27.22
C ILE A 70 -0.46 -27.04 -26.96
N LEU A 71 -1.48 -27.13 -26.09
CA LEU A 71 -2.15 -28.40 -25.79
C LEU A 71 -2.82 -29.04 -27.02
N SER A 72 -3.42 -28.21 -27.90
CA SER A 72 -4.01 -28.74 -29.15
C SER A 72 -2.99 -29.35 -30.10
N LYS A 73 -1.74 -28.93 -30.02
CA LYS A 73 -0.64 -29.47 -30.86
C LYS A 73 0.02 -30.71 -30.25
N LYS A 74 -0.33 -31.12 -29.06
CA LYS A 74 0.31 -32.26 -28.37
C LYS A 74 0.34 -33.54 -29.19
N ASN A 75 -0.69 -33.81 -29.99
CA ASN A 75 -0.80 -35.00 -30.83
C ASN A 75 -0.25 -34.82 -32.25
N ILE A 76 0.17 -33.60 -32.59
CA ILE A 76 0.62 -33.21 -33.96
C ILE A 76 2.14 -33.02 -33.97
N LEU A 77 2.70 -32.45 -32.91
CA LEU A 77 4.14 -32.17 -32.78
C LEU A 77 4.91 -33.40 -32.30
N SER A 78 6.19 -33.46 -32.67
CA SER A 78 7.11 -34.40 -32.03
C SER A 78 7.22 -34.10 -30.52
N GLN A 79 7.57 -35.11 -29.73
CA GLN A 79 7.73 -34.95 -28.27
C GLN A 79 8.77 -33.87 -27.95
N GLU A 80 9.82 -33.78 -28.74
CA GLU A 80 10.87 -32.76 -28.56
C GLU A 80 10.37 -31.33 -28.82
N ASP A 81 9.64 -31.13 -29.92
CA ASP A 81 9.09 -29.83 -30.27
C ASP A 81 8.02 -29.39 -29.31
N PHE A 82 7.16 -30.32 -28.87
CA PHE A 82 6.17 -30.02 -27.83
C PHE A 82 6.84 -29.56 -26.51
N ASN A 83 7.88 -30.29 -26.07
CA ASN A 83 8.62 -29.94 -24.87
C ASN A 83 9.29 -28.55 -25.00
N LYS A 84 9.81 -28.15 -26.16
CA LYS A 84 10.37 -26.83 -26.42
C LYS A 84 9.30 -25.77 -26.29
N GLU A 85 8.10 -25.95 -26.88
CA GLU A 85 6.98 -24.99 -26.74
C GLU A 85 6.52 -24.84 -25.26
N VAL A 86 6.44 -25.95 -24.53
CA VAL A 86 6.09 -25.94 -23.11
C VAL A 86 7.12 -25.21 -22.25
N LEU A 87 8.42 -25.42 -22.51
CA LEU A 87 9.49 -24.72 -21.79
C LEU A 87 9.47 -23.21 -22.08
N SER A 88 9.24 -22.83 -23.35
CA SER A 88 9.10 -21.42 -23.74
C SER A 88 7.92 -20.77 -23.04
N PHE A 89 6.77 -21.46 -22.96
CA PHE A 89 5.58 -20.96 -22.26
C PHE A 89 5.83 -20.78 -20.76
N LYS A 90 6.50 -21.76 -20.11
CA LYS A 90 6.84 -21.64 -18.68
C LYS A 90 7.78 -20.49 -18.37
N ALA A 91 8.63 -20.08 -19.30
CA ALA A 91 9.51 -18.94 -19.12
C ALA A 91 8.79 -17.57 -19.27
N GLU A 92 7.59 -17.58 -19.86
CA GLU A 92 6.77 -16.36 -20.08
C GLU A 92 5.78 -16.11 -18.93
N VAL A 93 5.46 -17.12 -18.12
CA VAL A 93 4.54 -17.07 -16.98
C VAL A 93 5.27 -16.64 -15.71
#